data_fc94c8e931bf97813fab32051a67c92c
#
_entry.id   fc94c8e931bf97813fab32051a67c92c
#
_cell.length_a   1.000
_cell.length_b   1.000
_cell.length_c   1.000
_cell.angle_alpha   90.00
_cell.angle_beta   90.00
_cell.angle_gamma   90.00
#
_symmetry.space_group_name_H-M   'P 1'
#
loop_
_entity.id
_entity.type
_entity.pdbx_description
1 polymer ?
#
loop_
_entity_poly.entity_id
_entity_poly.type
_entity_poly.pdbx_seq_one_letter_code
_entity_poly.pdbx_strand_id
1 'polypeptide(L)'
;MGKLKLGILGNGYLADIIVEAGLKGMLDEYELVGVLGRTREKTELLAKKGGCQACGTIDELLALSPDYVAEAASVQSVKDRGVKILESGAGMIVLSIGAFADHEFFGQVKAAAAGHKTRVYIASGAVGGFDVLRTISLMGQAEAGIRTRKGPASLKGTPLFVERLMEDGPESHVFHGSAKEAISLLPTKVNVAVASSLVTAGPEDTRVDIYSVPGMVGDDHKITSEIEGVKAVVDIYSSTSAIAGWSVVAVLQNIVSPIVF
;
A
#
# COMPACT_ATOMS: atom_id res chain seq x y z
N MET A 1 -6.01 -5.05 -29.52
CA MET A 1 -4.87 -5.36 -28.65
C MET A 1 -5.25 -6.55 -27.80
N GLY A 2 -4.31 -7.46 -27.49
CA GLY A 2 -4.57 -8.52 -26.51
C GLY A 2 -4.74 -7.92 -25.10
N LYS A 3 -5.35 -8.69 -24.19
CA LYS A 3 -5.44 -8.30 -22.78
C LYS A 3 -4.04 -8.24 -22.15
N LEU A 4 -3.83 -7.32 -21.20
CA LEU A 4 -2.63 -7.27 -20.38
C LEU A 4 -2.65 -8.41 -19.36
N LYS A 5 -1.52 -9.07 -19.16
CA LYS A 5 -1.39 -10.16 -18.20
C LYS A 5 -1.15 -9.63 -16.80
N LEU A 6 -2.03 -10.02 -15.86
CA LEU A 6 -1.96 -9.62 -14.47
C LEU A 6 -1.59 -10.81 -13.57
N GLY A 7 -0.47 -10.71 -12.87
CA GLY A 7 -0.11 -11.59 -11.76
C GLY A 7 -0.55 -10.99 -10.43
N ILE A 8 -0.89 -11.82 -9.45
CA ILE A 8 -1.21 -11.38 -8.09
C ILE A 8 -0.19 -11.97 -7.11
N LEU A 9 0.43 -11.12 -6.32
CA LEU A 9 1.29 -11.48 -5.19
C LEU A 9 0.52 -11.22 -3.89
N GLY A 10 -0.02 -12.28 -3.31
CA GLY A 10 -0.89 -12.28 -2.15
C GLY A 10 -2.06 -13.25 -2.34
N ASN A 11 -2.58 -13.82 -1.24
CA ASN A 11 -3.72 -14.73 -1.24
C ASN A 11 -4.67 -14.49 -0.05
N GLY A 12 -4.66 -13.25 0.46
CA GLY A 12 -5.51 -12.78 1.54
C GLY A 12 -6.75 -12.03 1.02
N TYR A 13 -7.47 -11.43 1.96
CA TYR A 13 -8.70 -10.67 1.71
C TYR A 13 -8.55 -9.58 0.65
N LEU A 14 -7.44 -8.83 0.66
CA LEU A 14 -7.22 -7.73 -0.30
C LEU A 14 -6.93 -8.25 -1.71
N ALA A 15 -6.22 -9.39 -1.83
CA ALA A 15 -6.02 -10.06 -3.10
C ALA A 15 -7.33 -10.63 -3.67
N ASP A 16 -8.22 -11.13 -2.80
CA ASP A 16 -9.53 -11.61 -3.19
C ASP A 16 -10.41 -10.50 -3.79
N ILE A 17 -10.34 -9.27 -3.26
CA ILE A 17 -11.02 -8.10 -3.83
C ILE A 17 -10.56 -7.84 -5.28
N ILE A 18 -9.27 -7.95 -5.57
CA ILE A 18 -8.73 -7.74 -6.93
C ILE A 18 -9.28 -8.80 -7.90
N VAL A 19 -9.27 -10.07 -7.46
CA VAL A 19 -9.83 -11.18 -8.25
C VAL A 19 -11.32 -10.97 -8.50
N GLU A 20 -12.09 -10.61 -7.46
CA GLU A 20 -13.52 -10.32 -7.61
C GLU A 20 -13.81 -9.14 -8.54
N ALA A 21 -13.00 -8.10 -8.50
CA ALA A 21 -13.13 -6.97 -9.43
C ALA A 21 -12.96 -7.43 -10.88
N GLY A 22 -11.99 -8.32 -11.15
CA GLY A 22 -11.83 -8.95 -12.46
C GLY A 22 -13.05 -9.75 -12.88
N LEU A 23 -13.58 -10.60 -11.99
CA LEU A 23 -14.78 -11.40 -12.27
C LEU A 23 -16.06 -10.58 -12.49
N LYS A 24 -16.10 -9.37 -11.93
CA LYS A 24 -17.21 -8.41 -12.12
C LYS A 24 -17.06 -7.53 -13.38
N GLY A 25 -16.05 -7.78 -14.21
CA GLY A 25 -15.81 -7.02 -15.44
C GLY A 25 -15.20 -5.63 -15.21
N MET A 26 -14.65 -5.35 -14.02
CA MET A 26 -14.02 -4.06 -13.74
C MET A 26 -12.58 -3.95 -14.22
N LEU A 27 -11.99 -5.09 -14.63
CA LEU A 27 -10.60 -5.22 -15.11
C LEU A 27 -10.58 -6.01 -16.43
N ASP A 28 -11.51 -5.71 -17.34
CA ASP A 28 -11.70 -6.45 -18.60
C ASP A 28 -10.51 -6.35 -19.56
N GLU A 29 -9.69 -5.31 -19.41
CA GLU A 29 -8.44 -5.13 -20.16
C GLU A 29 -7.32 -6.05 -19.69
N TYR A 30 -7.53 -6.75 -18.56
CA TYR A 30 -6.55 -7.67 -17.97
C TYR A 30 -6.99 -9.14 -18.10
N GLU A 31 -6.00 -10.00 -18.27
CA GLU A 31 -6.11 -11.45 -18.10
C GLU A 31 -5.36 -11.83 -16.82
N LEU A 32 -6.06 -12.38 -15.83
CA LEU A 32 -5.42 -12.88 -14.63
C LEU A 32 -4.69 -14.18 -14.96
N VAL A 33 -3.35 -14.17 -14.89
CA VAL A 33 -2.53 -15.32 -15.31
C VAL A 33 -2.06 -16.17 -14.15
N GLY A 34 -1.88 -15.61 -12.96
CA GLY A 34 -1.43 -16.40 -11.81
C GLY A 34 -1.55 -15.69 -10.47
N VAL A 35 -1.61 -16.48 -9.42
CA VAL A 35 -1.60 -16.05 -8.02
C VAL A 35 -0.46 -16.72 -7.28
N LEU A 36 0.33 -15.96 -6.55
CA LEU A 36 1.37 -16.44 -5.62
C LEU A 36 1.05 -15.96 -4.21
N GLY A 37 0.96 -16.86 -3.25
CA GLY A 37 0.75 -16.52 -1.85
C GLY A 37 1.47 -17.46 -0.90
N ARG A 38 1.47 -17.10 0.40
CA ARG A 38 2.21 -17.87 1.42
C ARG A 38 1.60 -19.23 1.72
N THR A 39 0.26 -19.33 1.73
CA THR A 39 -0.46 -20.56 2.10
C THR A 39 -0.94 -21.24 0.82
N ARG A 40 -0.47 -22.47 0.57
CA ARG A 40 -0.74 -23.20 -0.67
C ARG A 40 -2.24 -23.37 -0.95
N GLU A 41 -3.01 -23.84 0.04
CA GLU A 41 -4.45 -24.09 -0.13
C GLU A 41 -5.21 -22.80 -0.47
N LYS A 42 -4.87 -21.67 0.18
CA LYS A 42 -5.49 -20.36 -0.12
C LYS A 42 -5.12 -19.88 -1.51
N THR A 43 -3.87 -20.13 -1.95
CA THR A 43 -3.42 -19.77 -3.31
C THR A 43 -4.21 -20.55 -4.35
N GLU A 44 -4.39 -21.86 -4.17
CA GLU A 44 -5.15 -22.72 -5.07
C GLU A 44 -6.63 -22.33 -5.13
N LEU A 45 -7.24 -22.00 -3.98
CA LEU A 45 -8.64 -21.55 -3.95
C LEU A 45 -8.80 -20.21 -4.69
N LEU A 46 -7.90 -19.25 -4.47
CA LEU A 46 -7.99 -17.96 -5.11
C LEU A 46 -7.71 -18.04 -6.61
N ALA A 47 -6.72 -18.84 -7.01
CA ALA A 47 -6.39 -19.08 -8.41
C ALA A 47 -7.55 -19.79 -9.14
N LYS A 48 -8.17 -20.79 -8.52
CA LYS A 48 -9.37 -21.45 -9.05
C LYS A 48 -10.52 -20.45 -9.22
N LYS A 49 -10.77 -19.58 -8.23
CA LYS A 49 -11.78 -18.52 -8.29
C LYS A 49 -11.52 -17.59 -9.47
N GLY A 50 -10.27 -17.16 -9.67
CA GLY A 50 -9.85 -16.25 -10.74
C GLY A 50 -9.63 -16.92 -12.11
N GLY A 51 -9.74 -18.25 -12.21
CA GLY A 51 -9.52 -18.98 -13.46
C GLY A 51 -8.06 -18.94 -13.95
N CYS A 52 -7.08 -18.87 -13.05
CA CYS A 52 -5.66 -18.70 -13.35
C CYS A 52 -4.77 -19.75 -12.65
N GLN A 53 -3.46 -19.67 -12.84
CA GLN A 53 -2.51 -20.62 -12.26
C GLN A 53 -2.23 -20.31 -10.78
N ALA A 54 -2.22 -21.34 -9.93
CA ALA A 54 -1.68 -21.28 -8.59
C ALA A 54 -0.15 -21.49 -8.62
N CYS A 55 0.63 -20.44 -8.31
CA CYS A 55 2.08 -20.46 -8.32
C CYS A 55 2.64 -20.76 -6.93
N GLY A 56 3.68 -21.60 -6.85
CA GLY A 56 4.39 -21.92 -5.62
C GLY A 56 5.60 -21.01 -5.38
N THR A 57 6.15 -20.44 -6.45
CA THR A 57 7.33 -19.56 -6.41
C THR A 57 7.15 -18.32 -7.26
N ILE A 58 8.00 -17.31 -7.02
CA ILE A 58 8.00 -16.11 -7.86
C ILE A 58 8.40 -16.44 -9.31
N ASP A 59 9.30 -17.41 -9.50
CA ASP A 59 9.74 -17.82 -10.83
C ASP A 59 8.60 -18.45 -11.65
N GLU A 60 7.74 -19.24 -11.01
CA GLU A 60 6.55 -19.77 -11.67
C GLU A 60 5.58 -18.64 -12.08
N LEU A 61 5.38 -17.62 -11.24
CA LEU A 61 4.55 -16.48 -11.58
C LEU A 61 5.13 -15.67 -12.75
N LEU A 62 6.44 -15.39 -12.72
CA LEU A 62 7.12 -14.62 -13.77
C LEU A 62 7.25 -15.39 -15.10
N ALA A 63 7.29 -16.73 -15.05
CA ALA A 63 7.29 -17.58 -16.25
C ALA A 63 5.98 -17.43 -17.07
N LEU A 64 4.89 -16.94 -16.45
CA LEU A 64 3.63 -16.61 -17.14
C LEU A 64 3.73 -15.30 -17.92
N SER A 65 4.86 -14.59 -17.81
CA SER A 65 5.14 -13.31 -18.47
C SER A 65 4.05 -12.25 -18.17
N PRO A 66 3.78 -11.93 -16.90
CA PRO A 66 2.83 -10.88 -16.56
C PRO A 66 3.33 -9.52 -17.03
N ASP A 67 2.43 -8.67 -17.56
CA ASP A 67 2.72 -7.25 -17.83
C ASP A 67 2.77 -6.46 -16.51
N TYR A 68 1.94 -6.86 -15.55
CA TYR A 68 1.84 -6.25 -14.22
C TYR A 68 1.71 -7.30 -13.12
N VAL A 69 2.28 -7.00 -11.96
CA VAL A 69 2.06 -7.76 -10.72
C VAL A 69 1.44 -6.85 -9.66
N ALA A 70 0.23 -7.17 -9.23
CA ALA A 70 -0.45 -6.50 -8.12
C ALA A 70 -0.06 -7.16 -6.79
N GLU A 71 0.59 -6.41 -5.92
CA GLU A 71 0.99 -6.87 -4.59
C GLU A 71 -0.06 -6.49 -3.55
N ALA A 72 -0.56 -7.50 -2.84
CA ALA A 72 -1.45 -7.41 -1.69
C ALA A 72 -1.06 -8.47 -0.64
N ALA A 73 0.21 -8.52 -0.27
CA ALA A 73 0.80 -9.55 0.60
C ALA A 73 1.41 -8.97 1.88
N SER A 74 2.62 -8.42 1.81
CA SER A 74 3.31 -7.84 2.96
C SER A 74 4.56 -7.06 2.55
N VAL A 75 5.02 -6.17 3.45
CA VAL A 75 6.30 -5.43 3.34
C VAL A 75 7.46 -6.39 3.02
N GLN A 76 7.56 -7.51 3.71
CA GLN A 76 8.62 -8.49 3.47
C GLN A 76 8.50 -9.12 2.07
N SER A 77 7.29 -9.38 1.60
CA SER A 77 7.05 -9.93 0.26
C SER A 77 7.51 -8.98 -0.85
N VAL A 78 7.32 -7.67 -0.65
CA VAL A 78 7.83 -6.63 -1.55
C VAL A 78 9.36 -6.61 -1.54
N LYS A 79 9.99 -6.63 -0.36
CA LYS A 79 11.45 -6.64 -0.22
C LYS A 79 12.08 -7.86 -0.89
N ASP A 80 11.49 -9.05 -0.71
CA ASP A 80 12.04 -10.30 -1.23
C ASP A 80 11.89 -10.45 -2.76
N ARG A 81 10.91 -9.79 -3.37
CA ARG A 81 10.48 -10.09 -4.75
C ARG A 81 10.37 -8.88 -5.66
N GLY A 82 10.26 -7.67 -5.11
CA GLY A 82 9.96 -6.47 -5.89
C GLY A 82 10.99 -6.17 -6.97
N VAL A 83 12.28 -6.24 -6.64
CA VAL A 83 13.36 -6.04 -7.63
C VAL A 83 13.26 -7.06 -8.75
N LYS A 84 13.11 -8.35 -8.41
CA LYS A 84 13.01 -9.44 -9.38
C LYS A 84 11.80 -9.32 -10.32
N ILE A 85 10.66 -8.83 -9.81
CA ILE A 85 9.47 -8.54 -10.62
C ILE A 85 9.80 -7.46 -11.66
N LEU A 86 10.43 -6.37 -11.25
CA LEU A 86 10.78 -5.27 -12.16
C LEU A 86 11.83 -5.69 -13.20
N GLU A 87 12.83 -6.47 -12.79
CA GLU A 87 13.86 -7.02 -13.67
C GLU A 87 13.30 -7.98 -14.73
N SER A 88 12.17 -8.64 -14.45
CA SER A 88 11.48 -9.49 -15.44
C SER A 88 10.77 -8.69 -16.56
N GLY A 89 10.70 -7.37 -16.42
CA GLY A 89 9.96 -6.49 -17.34
C GLY A 89 8.52 -6.22 -16.92
N ALA A 90 8.05 -6.76 -15.80
CA ALA A 90 6.71 -6.51 -15.29
C ALA A 90 6.65 -5.21 -14.49
N GLY A 91 5.59 -4.40 -14.69
CA GLY A 91 5.25 -3.30 -13.79
C GLY A 91 4.70 -3.83 -12.46
N MET A 92 4.84 -3.06 -11.38
CA MET A 92 4.38 -3.49 -10.06
C MET A 92 3.41 -2.50 -9.45
N ILE A 93 2.26 -2.96 -8.96
CA ILE A 93 1.35 -2.18 -8.11
C ILE A 93 1.61 -2.61 -6.67
N VAL A 94 1.98 -1.67 -5.81
CA VAL A 94 2.40 -1.94 -4.43
C VAL A 94 1.40 -1.36 -3.45
N LEU A 95 0.89 -2.23 -2.56
CA LEU A 95 0.05 -1.86 -1.42
C LEU A 95 0.85 -1.83 -0.11
N SER A 96 1.87 -2.69 0.02
CA SER A 96 2.72 -2.76 1.21
C SER A 96 3.87 -1.74 1.16
N ILE A 97 3.50 -0.46 1.12
CA ILE A 97 4.38 0.70 0.88
C ILE A 97 5.48 0.83 1.95
N GLY A 98 5.26 0.26 3.15
CA GLY A 98 6.25 0.21 4.23
C GLY A 98 7.61 -0.36 3.80
N ALA A 99 7.68 -1.13 2.71
CA ALA A 99 8.93 -1.61 2.15
C ALA A 99 9.88 -0.48 1.73
N PHE A 100 9.33 0.65 1.30
CA PHE A 100 10.07 1.81 0.80
C PHE A 100 10.57 2.76 1.91
N ALA A 101 10.31 2.43 3.17
CA ALA A 101 10.96 3.06 4.31
C ALA A 101 12.47 2.75 4.38
N ASP A 102 12.88 1.65 3.76
CA ASP A 102 14.27 1.25 3.61
C ASP A 102 14.86 1.97 2.39
N HIS A 103 15.74 2.93 2.63
CA HIS A 103 16.33 3.77 1.59
C HIS A 103 17.18 2.97 0.58
N GLU A 104 17.89 1.95 1.05
CA GLU A 104 18.71 1.10 0.17
C GLU A 104 17.80 0.31 -0.76
N PHE A 105 16.79 -0.37 -0.20
CA PHE A 105 15.81 -1.11 -0.99
C PHE A 105 15.04 -0.20 -1.96
N PHE A 106 14.64 0.99 -1.52
CA PHE A 106 13.98 1.96 -2.38
C PHE A 106 14.87 2.40 -3.55
N GLY A 107 16.18 2.58 -3.29
CA GLY A 107 17.18 2.83 -4.34
C GLY A 107 17.29 1.68 -5.34
N GLN A 108 17.34 0.43 -4.87
CA GLN A 108 17.36 -0.77 -5.72
C GLN A 108 16.12 -0.87 -6.60
N VAL A 109 14.93 -0.62 -6.04
CA VAL A 109 13.66 -0.61 -6.78
C VAL A 109 13.64 0.45 -7.88
N LYS A 110 14.11 1.67 -7.58
CA LYS A 110 14.23 2.76 -8.58
C LYS A 110 15.18 2.37 -9.72
N ALA A 111 16.34 1.80 -9.38
CA ALA A 111 17.33 1.38 -10.37
C ALA A 111 16.80 0.26 -11.26
N ALA A 112 16.15 -0.77 -10.68
CA ALA A 112 15.55 -1.87 -11.41
C ALA A 112 14.44 -1.37 -12.36
N ALA A 113 13.53 -0.53 -11.86
CA ALA A 113 12.45 0.04 -12.68
C ALA A 113 12.99 0.86 -13.86
N ALA A 114 13.99 1.71 -13.62
CA ALA A 114 14.61 2.51 -14.68
C ALA A 114 15.38 1.65 -15.71
N GLY A 115 16.15 0.66 -15.23
CA GLY A 115 16.95 -0.22 -16.07
C GLY A 115 16.12 -1.10 -17.01
N HIS A 116 14.96 -1.54 -16.55
CA HIS A 116 14.06 -2.42 -17.33
C HIS A 116 12.86 -1.68 -17.94
N LYS A 117 12.81 -0.34 -17.84
CA LYS A 117 11.73 0.52 -18.38
C LYS A 117 10.35 0.13 -17.82
N THR A 118 10.32 -0.39 -16.61
CA THR A 118 9.11 -0.72 -15.86
C THR A 118 8.72 0.41 -14.92
N ARG A 119 7.58 0.27 -14.24
CA ARG A 119 7.10 1.27 -13.27
C ARG A 119 6.60 0.60 -12.01
N VAL A 120 6.76 1.30 -10.89
CA VAL A 120 6.09 0.99 -9.64
C VAL A 120 4.97 1.98 -9.43
N TYR A 121 3.76 1.46 -9.25
CA TYR A 121 2.56 2.22 -8.94
C TYR A 121 2.23 2.04 -7.47
N ILE A 122 2.14 3.13 -6.75
CA ILE A 122 1.77 3.13 -5.34
C ILE A 122 0.25 3.17 -5.22
N ALA A 123 -0.35 2.10 -4.70
CA ALA A 123 -1.77 2.12 -4.35
C ALA A 123 -1.98 2.99 -3.11
N SER A 124 -3.05 3.80 -3.08
CA SER A 124 -3.27 4.73 -1.96
C SER A 124 -3.56 4.03 -0.63
N GLY A 125 -4.00 2.78 -0.67
CA GLY A 125 -4.33 2.03 0.53
C GLY A 125 -5.52 2.63 1.26
N ALA A 126 -5.36 2.91 2.55
CA ALA A 126 -6.39 3.50 3.40
C ALA A 126 -6.41 5.04 3.37
N VAL A 127 -5.61 5.68 2.50
CA VAL A 127 -5.51 7.14 2.36
C VAL A 127 -5.64 7.56 0.90
N GLY A 128 -5.34 8.81 0.56
CA GLY A 128 -5.43 9.33 -0.80
C GLY A 128 -4.89 10.74 -0.91
N GLY A 129 -5.25 11.44 -2.00
CA GLY A 129 -4.83 12.82 -2.23
C GLY A 129 -3.34 12.97 -2.49
N PHE A 130 -2.66 11.91 -2.94
CA PHE A 130 -1.21 11.92 -3.20
C PHE A 130 -0.82 12.89 -4.31
N ASP A 131 -1.69 13.15 -5.24
CA ASP A 131 -1.55 14.12 -6.30
C ASP A 131 -1.42 15.55 -5.76
N VAL A 132 -2.36 15.99 -4.92
CA VAL A 132 -2.34 17.33 -4.31
C VAL A 132 -1.21 17.46 -3.29
N LEU A 133 -0.96 16.44 -2.46
CA LEU A 133 0.11 16.45 -1.48
C LEU A 133 1.49 16.57 -2.17
N ARG A 134 1.70 15.80 -3.24
CA ARG A 134 2.92 15.89 -4.05
C ARG A 134 3.03 17.25 -4.76
N THR A 135 1.94 17.79 -5.26
CA THR A 135 1.95 19.11 -5.91
C THR A 135 2.46 20.17 -4.95
N ILE A 136 1.99 20.19 -3.69
CA ILE A 136 2.46 21.11 -2.67
C ILE A 136 3.96 20.94 -2.41
N SER A 137 4.44 19.71 -2.29
CA SER A 137 5.87 19.44 -2.07
C SER A 137 6.79 19.86 -3.24
N LEU A 138 6.24 19.97 -4.44
CA LEU A 138 6.95 20.52 -5.60
C LEU A 138 7.01 22.05 -5.61
N MET A 139 6.09 22.72 -4.90
CA MET A 139 6.04 24.19 -4.81
C MET A 139 7.06 24.72 -3.79
N GLY A 140 7.47 23.91 -2.82
CA GLY A 140 8.43 24.30 -1.80
C GLY A 140 8.54 23.30 -0.65
N GLN A 141 9.34 23.62 0.36
CA GLN A 141 9.46 22.82 1.56
C GLN A 141 8.17 22.95 2.38
N ALA A 142 7.38 21.87 2.39
CA ALA A 142 6.11 21.85 3.08
C ALA A 142 6.26 21.43 4.54
N GLU A 143 5.46 22.04 5.44
CA GLU A 143 5.18 21.46 6.74
C GLU A 143 4.17 20.34 6.56
N ALA A 144 4.54 19.10 6.91
CA ALA A 144 3.71 17.94 6.69
C ALA A 144 3.48 17.13 7.97
N GLY A 145 2.30 16.56 8.10
CA GLY A 145 1.98 15.69 9.22
C GLY A 145 0.84 14.72 8.92
N ILE A 146 0.85 13.63 9.67
CA ILE A 146 -0.25 12.67 9.68
C ILE A 146 -0.69 12.39 11.11
N ARG A 147 -1.99 12.49 11.37
CA ARG A 147 -2.64 12.01 12.57
C ARG A 147 -3.40 10.73 12.25
N THR A 148 -3.10 9.67 12.98
CA THR A 148 -3.80 8.40 12.89
C THR A 148 -4.54 8.11 14.19
N ARG A 149 -5.85 7.81 14.11
CA ARG A 149 -6.66 7.33 15.23
C ARG A 149 -7.11 5.90 14.92
N LYS A 150 -6.99 5.02 15.89
CA LYS A 150 -7.31 3.61 15.71
C LYS A 150 -7.68 2.92 17.02
N GLY A 151 -8.44 1.84 16.93
CA GLY A 151 -8.77 1.03 18.10
C GLY A 151 -7.54 0.39 18.74
N PRO A 152 -7.50 0.24 20.07
CA PRO A 152 -6.34 -0.28 20.81
C PRO A 152 -5.94 -1.70 20.39
N ALA A 153 -6.90 -2.52 19.96
CA ALA A 153 -6.62 -3.87 19.47
C ALA A 153 -5.66 -3.89 18.26
N SER A 154 -5.67 -2.84 17.42
CA SER A 154 -4.77 -2.72 16.28
C SER A 154 -3.31 -2.46 16.68
N LEU A 155 -3.06 -2.00 17.89
CA LEU A 155 -1.74 -1.75 18.45
C LEU A 155 -1.12 -2.98 19.14
N LYS A 156 -1.89 -4.06 19.37
CA LYS A 156 -1.39 -5.28 20.00
C LYS A 156 -0.16 -5.82 19.28
N GLY A 157 0.83 -6.26 20.06
CA GLY A 157 2.11 -6.74 19.55
C GLY A 157 3.07 -5.65 19.06
N THR A 158 2.79 -4.37 19.38
CA THR A 158 3.71 -3.25 19.15
C THR A 158 4.20 -2.66 20.46
N PRO A 159 5.33 -1.93 20.49
CA PRO A 159 5.82 -1.24 21.70
C PRO A 159 4.87 -0.18 22.24
N LEU A 160 3.90 0.28 21.44
CA LEU A 160 2.92 1.31 21.84
C LEU A 160 1.74 0.72 22.64
N PHE A 161 1.58 -0.60 22.63
CA PHE A 161 0.46 -1.24 23.29
C PHE A 161 0.72 -1.41 24.79
N VAL A 162 -0.25 -0.99 25.60
CA VAL A 162 -0.38 -1.32 27.01
C VAL A 162 -1.82 -1.73 27.31
N GLU A 163 -2.05 -2.69 28.21
CA GLU A 163 -3.39 -3.25 28.47
C GLU A 163 -4.44 -2.19 28.85
N ARG A 164 -4.05 -1.15 29.59
CA ARG A 164 -4.96 -0.05 29.97
C ARG A 164 -5.62 0.66 28.76
N LEU A 165 -5.05 0.56 27.56
CA LEU A 165 -5.66 1.15 26.36
C LEU A 165 -6.95 0.43 25.96
N MET A 166 -7.18 -0.79 26.45
CA MET A 166 -8.40 -1.56 26.20
C MET A 166 -9.56 -1.16 27.10
N GLU A 167 -9.29 -0.37 28.14
CA GLU A 167 -10.31 0.11 29.08
C GLU A 167 -11.13 1.25 28.42
N ASP A 168 -12.40 1.36 28.79
CA ASP A 168 -13.23 2.48 28.35
C ASP A 168 -12.69 3.80 28.91
N GLY A 169 -12.67 4.82 28.07
CA GLY A 169 -12.14 6.12 28.48
C GLY A 169 -11.89 7.07 27.29
N PRO A 170 -11.23 8.19 27.54
CA PRO A 170 -10.84 9.12 26.47
C PRO A 170 -9.76 8.52 25.58
N GLU A 171 -9.62 9.08 24.37
CA GLU A 171 -8.50 8.71 23.49
C GLU A 171 -7.14 8.99 24.14
N SER A 172 -6.18 8.13 23.88
CA SER A 172 -4.82 8.25 24.39
C SER A 172 -3.84 8.55 23.26
N HIS A 173 -3.04 9.62 23.40
CA HIS A 173 -1.94 9.92 22.50
C HIS A 173 -0.77 8.94 22.81
N VAL A 174 -0.52 7.99 21.91
CA VAL A 174 0.42 6.88 22.15
C VAL A 174 1.74 7.04 21.41
N PHE A 175 1.80 7.92 20.42
CA PHE A 175 3.05 8.24 19.71
C PHE A 175 3.01 9.68 19.16
N HIS A 176 4.14 10.36 19.28
CA HIS A 176 4.45 11.63 18.63
C HIS A 176 5.91 11.61 18.20
N GLY A 177 6.18 11.93 16.94
CA GLY A 177 7.53 11.94 16.39
C GLY A 177 7.53 12.14 14.88
N SER A 178 8.67 11.85 14.25
CA SER A 178 8.81 11.81 12.80
C SER A 178 8.27 10.52 12.20
N ALA A 179 7.99 10.52 10.90
CA ALA A 179 7.65 9.29 10.19
C ALA A 179 8.79 8.27 10.25
N LYS A 180 10.04 8.71 10.24
CA LYS A 180 11.22 7.84 10.40
C LYS A 180 11.20 7.10 11.75
N GLU A 181 10.89 7.80 12.84
CA GLU A 181 10.78 7.19 14.18
C GLU A 181 9.59 6.23 14.24
N ALA A 182 8.42 6.62 13.70
CA ALA A 182 7.25 5.74 13.62
C ALA A 182 7.53 4.46 12.84
N ILE A 183 8.24 4.55 11.70
CA ILE A 183 8.64 3.42 10.87
C ILE A 183 9.57 2.48 11.65
N SER A 184 10.55 3.02 12.36
CA SER A 184 11.49 2.23 13.15
C SER A 184 10.79 1.49 14.29
N LEU A 185 9.79 2.12 14.92
CA LEU A 185 9.03 1.56 16.03
C LEU A 185 7.95 0.55 15.59
N LEU A 186 7.36 0.76 14.41
CA LEU A 186 6.19 0.03 13.91
C LEU A 186 6.38 -0.49 12.46
N PRO A 187 7.42 -1.26 12.16
CA PRO A 187 7.87 -1.54 10.78
C PRO A 187 6.82 -2.21 9.88
N THR A 188 5.79 -2.83 10.46
CA THR A 188 4.73 -3.53 9.71
C THR A 188 3.36 -2.86 9.76
N LYS A 189 3.23 -1.72 10.48
CA LYS A 189 1.92 -1.07 10.73
C LYS A 189 1.90 0.42 10.36
N VAL A 190 2.81 0.87 9.50
CA VAL A 190 2.99 2.29 9.15
C VAL A 190 2.96 2.57 7.65
N ASN A 191 2.32 1.71 6.86
CA ASN A 191 2.20 1.94 5.42
C ASN A 191 1.72 3.37 5.09
N VAL A 192 0.73 3.85 5.85
CA VAL A 192 0.16 5.19 5.65
C VAL A 192 1.17 6.30 5.97
N ALA A 193 1.94 6.17 7.06
CA ALA A 193 2.97 7.14 7.42
C ALA A 193 4.10 7.16 6.36
N VAL A 194 4.51 5.99 5.85
CA VAL A 194 5.49 5.89 4.77
C VAL A 194 4.94 6.54 3.51
N ALA A 195 3.74 6.17 3.08
CA ALA A 195 3.12 6.73 1.89
C ALA A 195 3.02 8.26 1.95
N SER A 196 2.50 8.78 3.07
CA SER A 196 2.34 10.21 3.29
C SER A 196 3.69 10.95 3.28
N SER A 197 4.72 10.38 3.94
CA SER A 197 6.04 11.01 3.99
C SER A 197 6.73 11.04 2.63
N LEU A 198 6.60 9.99 1.83
CA LEU A 198 7.21 9.91 0.49
C LEU A 198 6.63 10.94 -0.50
N VAL A 199 5.38 11.36 -0.31
CA VAL A 199 4.71 12.32 -1.19
C VAL A 199 4.71 13.75 -0.63
N THR A 200 5.22 13.95 0.59
CA THR A 200 5.28 15.26 1.25
C THR A 200 6.73 15.66 1.57
N ALA A 201 7.06 15.85 2.84
CA ALA A 201 8.35 16.41 3.29
C ALA A 201 9.48 15.37 3.49
N GLY A 202 9.19 14.09 3.24
CA GLY A 202 10.13 13.01 3.55
C GLY A 202 9.97 12.45 4.97
N PRO A 203 10.59 11.28 5.26
CA PRO A 203 10.41 10.59 6.53
C PRO A 203 10.95 11.35 7.76
N GLU A 204 11.98 12.15 7.61
CA GLU A 204 12.56 12.94 8.68
C GLU A 204 11.66 14.11 9.09
N ASP A 205 11.06 14.80 8.10
CA ASP A 205 10.37 16.06 8.29
C ASP A 205 8.82 15.93 8.34
N THR A 206 8.29 14.73 8.10
CA THR A 206 6.86 14.47 8.24
C THR A 206 6.54 14.07 9.68
N ARG A 207 5.70 14.86 10.36
CA ARG A 207 5.23 14.58 11.73
C ARG A 207 4.21 13.44 11.72
N VAL A 208 4.28 12.57 12.72
CA VAL A 208 3.31 11.47 12.93
C VAL A 208 2.78 11.54 14.36
N ASP A 209 1.46 11.56 14.46
CA ASP A 209 0.72 11.46 15.72
C ASP A 209 -0.19 10.22 15.67
N ILE A 210 -0.09 9.33 16.66
CA ILE A 210 -0.94 8.15 16.76
C ILE A 210 -1.75 8.20 18.04
N TYR A 211 -3.06 7.99 17.91
CA TYR A 211 -4.01 7.95 19.02
C TYR A 211 -4.67 6.58 19.10
N SER A 212 -4.76 6.05 20.31
CA SER A 212 -5.59 4.89 20.63
C SER A 212 -6.96 5.37 21.10
N VAL A 213 -8.01 4.91 20.43
CA VAL A 213 -9.39 5.32 20.71
C VAL A 213 -10.19 4.10 21.15
N PRO A 214 -10.54 3.96 22.44
CA PRO A 214 -11.35 2.86 22.93
C PRO A 214 -12.67 2.72 22.14
N GLY A 215 -13.05 1.50 21.82
CA GLY A 215 -14.28 1.20 21.07
C GLY A 215 -14.26 1.56 19.59
N MET A 216 -13.20 2.18 19.08
CA MET A 216 -13.10 2.54 17.65
C MET A 216 -12.96 1.29 16.78
N VAL A 217 -13.74 1.22 15.72
CA VAL A 217 -13.66 0.23 14.65
C VAL A 217 -13.06 0.90 13.42
N GLY A 218 -12.03 0.27 12.83
CA GLY A 218 -11.32 0.85 11.71
C GLY A 218 -10.26 1.88 12.09
N ASP A 219 -9.83 2.65 11.11
CA ASP A 219 -8.80 3.68 11.23
C ASP A 219 -9.30 5.02 10.69
N ASP A 220 -8.85 6.12 11.31
CA ASP A 220 -9.07 7.50 10.88
C ASP A 220 -7.70 8.15 10.64
N HIS A 221 -7.45 8.58 9.42
CA HIS A 221 -6.19 9.18 8.98
C HIS A 221 -6.41 10.59 8.48
N LYS A 222 -5.73 11.56 9.11
CA LYS A 222 -5.72 12.94 8.66
C LYS A 222 -4.31 13.36 8.29
N ILE A 223 -4.10 13.62 6.99
CA ILE A 223 -2.83 14.09 6.45
C ILE A 223 -2.97 15.59 6.20
N THR A 224 -1.96 16.34 6.62
CA THR A 224 -1.85 17.78 6.35
C THR A 224 -0.55 18.07 5.63
N SER A 225 -0.59 18.98 4.65
CA SER A 225 0.60 19.53 4.01
C SER A 225 0.35 21.01 3.76
N GLU A 226 1.29 21.87 4.18
CA GLU A 226 1.10 23.31 4.17
C GLU A 226 2.39 24.01 3.76
N ILE A 227 2.26 25.01 2.88
CA ILE A 227 3.26 26.00 2.53
C ILE A 227 2.58 27.38 2.55
N GLU A 228 3.34 28.44 2.39
CA GLU A 228 2.76 29.80 2.28
C GLU A 228 1.71 29.85 1.16
N GLY A 229 0.49 30.23 1.51
CA GLY A 229 -0.64 30.40 0.60
C GLY A 229 -1.37 29.11 0.19
N VAL A 230 -0.87 27.93 0.56
CA VAL A 230 -1.53 26.65 0.19
C VAL A 230 -1.55 25.68 1.36
N LYS A 231 -2.72 25.16 1.66
CA LYS A 231 -2.92 24.09 2.65
C LYS A 231 -3.81 22.99 2.10
N ALA A 232 -3.34 21.75 2.13
CA ALA A 232 -4.17 20.59 1.88
C ALA A 232 -4.42 19.81 3.17
N VAL A 233 -5.64 19.29 3.29
CA VAL A 233 -6.05 18.37 4.34
C VAL A 233 -6.77 17.20 3.69
N VAL A 234 -6.23 16.01 3.87
CA VAL A 234 -6.85 14.74 3.45
C VAL A 234 -7.30 14.02 4.72
N ASP A 235 -8.60 13.82 4.89
CA ASP A 235 -9.19 13.26 6.09
C ASP A 235 -10.07 12.05 5.70
N ILE A 236 -9.67 10.85 6.09
CA ILE A 236 -10.29 9.60 5.66
C ILE A 236 -10.51 8.70 6.87
N TYR A 237 -11.78 8.41 7.15
CA TYR A 237 -12.18 7.34 8.05
C TYR A 237 -12.61 6.11 7.25
N SER A 238 -12.16 4.94 7.66
CA SER A 238 -12.61 3.67 7.11
C SER A 238 -12.81 2.61 8.20
N SER A 239 -14.00 2.06 8.28
CA SER A 239 -14.32 0.93 9.16
C SER A 239 -13.89 -0.42 8.60
N THR A 240 -13.37 -0.46 7.37
CA THR A 240 -12.98 -1.67 6.66
C THR A 240 -11.65 -1.52 5.94
N SER A 241 -10.85 -2.58 5.94
CA SER A 241 -9.63 -2.64 5.13
C SER A 241 -9.90 -2.81 3.62
N ALA A 242 -11.15 -3.02 3.21
CA ALA A 242 -11.50 -3.21 1.80
C ALA A 242 -11.06 -2.05 0.91
N ILE A 243 -11.10 -0.81 1.42
CA ILE A 243 -10.63 0.39 0.71
C ILE A 243 -9.23 0.20 0.13
N ALA A 244 -8.34 -0.50 0.84
CA ALA A 244 -6.99 -0.76 0.37
C ALA A 244 -6.95 -1.71 -0.83
N GLY A 245 -7.77 -2.76 -0.86
CA GLY A 245 -7.91 -3.63 -2.04
C GLY A 245 -8.48 -2.89 -3.24
N TRP A 246 -9.50 -2.06 -3.02
CA TRP A 246 -10.10 -1.23 -4.06
C TRP A 246 -9.15 -0.17 -4.61
N SER A 247 -8.22 0.34 -3.82
CA SER A 247 -7.20 1.27 -4.31
C SER A 247 -6.27 0.64 -5.35
N VAL A 248 -6.00 -0.68 -5.24
CA VAL A 248 -5.23 -1.43 -6.26
C VAL A 248 -6.05 -1.55 -7.56
N VAL A 249 -7.35 -1.82 -7.44
CA VAL A 249 -8.26 -1.87 -8.60
C VAL A 249 -8.30 -0.52 -9.31
N ALA A 250 -8.39 0.58 -8.57
CA ALA A 250 -8.37 1.94 -9.13
C ALA A 250 -7.06 2.23 -9.90
N VAL A 251 -5.90 1.82 -9.36
CA VAL A 251 -4.61 1.95 -10.07
C VAL A 251 -4.60 1.13 -11.35
N LEU A 252 -5.07 -0.13 -11.30
CA LEU A 252 -5.14 -0.98 -12.49
C LEU A 252 -6.04 -0.36 -13.57
N GLN A 253 -7.18 0.20 -13.21
CA GLN A 253 -8.05 0.93 -14.15
C GLN A 253 -7.35 2.16 -14.72
N ASN A 254 -6.65 2.95 -13.91
CA ASN A 254 -5.92 4.14 -14.37
C ASN A 254 -4.80 3.79 -15.37
N ILE A 255 -4.14 2.64 -15.23
CA ILE A 255 -3.08 2.21 -16.16
C ILE A 255 -3.60 2.07 -17.60
N VAL A 256 -4.83 1.60 -17.77
CA VAL A 256 -5.43 1.32 -19.08
C VAL A 256 -6.42 2.38 -19.54
N SER A 257 -6.81 3.29 -18.65
CA SER A 257 -7.77 4.35 -18.95
C SER A 257 -7.18 5.42 -19.88
N PRO A 258 -7.94 5.91 -20.85
CA PRO A 258 -7.55 7.09 -21.62
C PRO A 258 -7.59 8.39 -20.80
N ILE A 259 -8.25 8.39 -19.64
CA ILE A 259 -8.31 9.51 -18.69
C ILE A 259 -7.84 8.99 -17.34
N VAL A 260 -6.81 9.63 -16.78
CA VAL A 260 -6.15 9.22 -15.53
C VAL A 260 -6.46 10.24 -14.42
N PHE A 261 -6.82 9.74 -13.21
CA PHE A 261 -7.12 10.55 -12.03
C PHE A 261 -6.07 10.36 -10.95
#